data_d863c8ebdb02933438ea788b290bf6c2
#
_entry.id   d863c8ebdb02933438ea788b290bf6c2
#
_cell.length_a   1.000
_cell.length_b   1.000
_cell.length_c   1.000
_cell.angle_alpha   90.00
_cell.angle_beta   90.00
_cell.angle_gamma   90.00
#
_symmetry.space_group_name_H-M   'P 1'
#
loop_
_entity.id
_entity.type
_entity.pdbx_description
1 polymer ?
#
loop_
_entity_poly.entity_id
_entity_poly.type
_entity_poly.pdbx_seq_one_letter_code
_entity_poly.pdbx_strand_id
1 'polypeptide(L)'
;RFLHTLENMGPSPEPNLTVLYSSALPEQFKKYAAHISIETSSIQYENDDVMKPVWGDDYSICCCVSATQTGKEIQFFGARANLGKTLLYAFNGGFDEKHRIQCGPKLQKIDKEVLSGEEDYKMVRDAYETWLDWLADIYVNVLNLIHYMHDKYYYEKAQMALVDTNPRINLAYGVAGLSIALDSLSAIKYAKVTARRNDIGLTEGFDIQGEFPCFGNDNDKVDHLGVDLVYFFSEELKKLPVYKNARPTLSLLTITSNVMYGKKTGATPDGRAKGVA
;
A
#
# COMPACT_ATOMS: atom_id res chain seq x y z
N ARG A 1 -22.76 5.64 21.86
CA ARG A 1 -22.75 4.21 22.17
C ARG A 1 -21.49 3.52 21.63
N PHE A 2 -21.18 3.62 20.34
CA PHE A 2 -19.99 2.95 19.75
C PHE A 2 -18.68 3.32 20.46
N LEU A 3 -18.41 4.61 20.69
CA LEU A 3 -17.23 5.04 21.43
C LEU A 3 -17.17 4.44 22.84
N HIS A 4 -18.31 4.45 23.55
CA HIS A 4 -18.39 3.85 24.88
C HIS A 4 -18.19 2.33 24.86
N THR A 5 -18.59 1.66 23.79
CA THR A 5 -18.29 0.23 23.61
C THR A 5 -16.78 0.00 23.49
N LEU A 6 -16.07 0.81 22.68
CA LEU A 6 -14.62 0.72 22.58
C LEU A 6 -13.91 0.99 23.91
N GLU A 7 -14.35 2.01 24.65
CA GLU A 7 -13.83 2.33 25.98
C GLU A 7 -13.91 1.12 26.92
N ASN A 8 -15.07 0.45 26.95
CA ASN A 8 -15.28 -0.73 27.81
C ASN A 8 -14.49 -1.97 27.34
N MET A 9 -14.19 -2.08 26.05
CA MET A 9 -13.39 -3.17 25.51
C MET A 9 -11.89 -2.98 25.77
N GLY A 10 -11.46 -1.74 25.95
CA GLY A 10 -10.05 -1.40 26.09
C GLY A 10 -9.24 -1.64 24.79
N PRO A 11 -7.91 -1.60 24.89
CA PRO A 11 -7.04 -1.82 23.75
C PRO A 11 -7.24 -3.21 23.14
N SER A 12 -7.70 -3.26 21.90
CA SER A 12 -7.93 -4.50 21.15
C SER A 12 -7.59 -4.28 19.67
N PRO A 13 -7.00 -5.25 18.97
CA PRO A 13 -6.76 -5.12 17.53
C PRO A 13 -8.06 -5.04 16.71
N GLU A 14 -9.18 -5.52 17.24
CA GLU A 14 -10.50 -5.49 16.62
C GLU A 14 -11.60 -5.40 17.70
N PRO A 15 -12.74 -4.78 17.45
CA PRO A 15 -13.11 -4.08 16.20
C PRO A 15 -12.48 -2.69 16.08
N ASN A 16 -12.31 -2.21 14.85
CA ASN A 16 -11.96 -0.83 14.55
C ASN A 16 -13.23 0.00 14.26
N LEU A 17 -13.24 1.24 14.71
CA LEU A 17 -14.29 2.21 14.41
C LEU A 17 -13.77 3.26 13.45
N THR A 18 -14.43 3.45 12.32
CA THR A 18 -14.16 4.59 11.43
C THR A 18 -15.09 5.74 11.80
N VAL A 19 -14.52 6.89 12.11
CA VAL A 19 -15.23 8.14 12.38
C VAL A 19 -15.08 9.07 11.17
N LEU A 20 -16.19 9.44 10.55
CA LEU A 20 -16.23 10.50 9.56
C LEU A 20 -16.10 11.83 10.28
N TYR A 21 -14.88 12.34 10.36
CA TYR A 21 -14.55 13.53 11.12
C TYR A 21 -14.82 14.80 10.30
N SER A 22 -15.59 15.72 10.89
CA SER A 22 -15.85 17.05 10.31
C SER A 22 -15.51 18.13 11.32
N SER A 23 -15.11 19.29 10.81
CA SER A 23 -14.93 20.50 11.60
C SER A 23 -16.22 20.92 12.33
N ALA A 24 -17.39 20.60 11.76
CA ALA A 24 -18.71 20.90 12.30
C ALA A 24 -19.14 19.99 13.47
N LEU A 25 -18.42 18.89 13.77
CA LEU A 25 -18.76 18.01 14.89
C LEU A 25 -18.68 18.76 16.24
N PRO A 26 -19.58 18.45 17.20
CA PRO A 26 -19.54 19.06 18.51
C PRO A 26 -18.20 18.86 19.23
N GLU A 27 -17.71 19.90 19.87
CA GLU A 27 -16.42 19.89 20.57
C GLU A 27 -16.30 18.77 21.63
N GLN A 28 -17.38 18.51 22.33
CA GLN A 28 -17.44 17.43 23.32
C GLN A 28 -17.28 16.05 22.68
N PHE A 29 -17.85 15.84 21.47
CA PHE A 29 -17.66 14.60 20.73
C PHE A 29 -16.20 14.44 20.30
N LYS A 30 -15.59 15.50 19.77
CA LYS A 30 -14.18 15.50 19.36
C LYS A 30 -13.25 15.13 20.51
N LYS A 31 -13.46 15.76 21.68
CA LYS A 31 -12.67 15.47 22.90
C LYS A 31 -12.85 14.04 23.36
N TYR A 32 -14.08 13.53 23.37
CA TYR A 32 -14.35 12.15 23.79
C TYR A 32 -13.76 11.15 22.79
N ALA A 33 -13.91 11.37 21.48
CA ALA A 33 -13.31 10.51 20.47
C ALA A 33 -11.77 10.48 20.58
N ALA A 34 -11.14 11.65 20.78
CA ALA A 34 -9.70 11.73 21.00
C ALA A 34 -9.24 10.97 22.26
N HIS A 35 -10.00 11.11 23.36
CA HIS A 35 -9.73 10.34 24.58
C HIS A 35 -9.75 8.83 24.32
N ILE A 36 -10.81 8.33 23.68
CA ILE A 36 -10.93 6.90 23.36
C ILE A 36 -9.83 6.45 22.39
N SER A 37 -9.41 7.27 21.44
CA SER A 37 -8.27 6.96 20.55
C SER A 37 -6.97 6.75 21.33
N ILE A 38 -6.71 7.57 22.34
CA ILE A 38 -5.52 7.47 23.19
C ILE A 38 -5.57 6.17 24.01
N GLU A 39 -6.73 5.86 24.58
CA GLU A 39 -6.90 4.70 25.46
C GLU A 39 -6.90 3.36 24.70
N THR A 40 -7.45 3.33 23.48
CA THR A 40 -7.73 2.06 22.81
C THR A 40 -6.95 1.83 21.51
N SER A 41 -6.48 2.89 20.84
CA SER A 41 -5.91 2.82 19.47
C SER A 41 -6.82 2.13 18.43
N SER A 42 -8.14 2.14 18.68
CA SER A 42 -9.14 1.40 17.87
C SER A 42 -10.03 2.30 17.01
N ILE A 43 -9.66 3.58 16.86
CA ILE A 43 -10.38 4.54 16.04
C ILE A 43 -9.50 4.99 14.87
N GLN A 44 -10.09 4.98 13.67
CA GLN A 44 -9.51 5.63 12.51
C GLN A 44 -10.42 6.79 12.09
N TYR A 45 -9.85 7.84 11.55
CA TYR A 45 -10.56 9.05 11.14
C TYR A 45 -10.44 9.25 9.65
N GLU A 46 -11.58 9.54 9.02
CA GLU A 46 -11.67 9.99 7.63
C GLU A 46 -12.18 11.44 7.62
N ASN A 47 -11.60 12.28 6.79
CA ASN A 47 -11.96 13.70 6.72
C ASN A 47 -13.25 13.90 5.90
N ASP A 48 -14.37 14.01 6.59
CA ASP A 48 -15.70 14.18 5.99
C ASP A 48 -15.82 15.50 5.19
N ASP A 49 -15.15 16.56 5.63
CA ASP A 49 -15.16 17.86 4.94
C ASP A 49 -14.47 17.78 3.55
N VAL A 50 -13.53 16.87 3.38
CA VAL A 50 -12.83 16.60 2.10
C VAL A 50 -13.57 15.55 1.27
N MET A 51 -14.15 14.55 1.92
CA MET A 51 -14.80 13.42 1.24
C MET A 51 -16.16 13.76 0.65
N LYS A 52 -17.00 14.53 1.34
CA LYS A 52 -18.34 14.90 0.88
C LYS A 52 -18.40 15.61 -0.46
N PRO A 53 -17.54 16.57 -0.77
CA PRO A 53 -17.51 17.22 -2.09
C PRO A 53 -17.30 16.25 -3.26
N VAL A 54 -16.64 15.11 -3.01
CA VAL A 54 -16.32 14.10 -4.03
C VAL A 54 -17.37 12.99 -4.08
N TRP A 55 -17.83 12.52 -2.92
CA TRP A 55 -18.66 11.31 -2.79
C TRP A 55 -20.14 11.61 -2.52
N GLY A 56 -20.50 12.85 -2.20
CA GLY A 56 -21.84 13.22 -1.75
C GLY A 56 -22.06 12.93 -0.28
N ASP A 57 -23.27 13.20 0.21
CA ASP A 57 -23.62 13.05 1.63
C ASP A 57 -23.85 11.58 2.03
N ASP A 58 -24.20 10.72 1.09
CA ASP A 58 -24.55 9.33 1.33
C ASP A 58 -23.42 8.38 0.89
N TYR A 59 -22.32 8.42 1.61
CA TYR A 59 -21.20 7.51 1.42
C TYR A 59 -20.84 6.81 2.72
N SER A 60 -20.16 5.68 2.60
CA SER A 60 -19.61 4.92 3.71
C SER A 60 -18.17 4.49 3.40
N ILE A 61 -17.45 4.10 4.44
CA ILE A 61 -16.11 3.54 4.28
C ILE A 61 -16.23 2.02 4.25
N CYS A 62 -15.92 1.45 3.11
CA CYS A 62 -15.82 -0.01 2.96
C CYS A 62 -14.47 -0.50 3.41
N CYS A 63 -14.45 -1.63 4.10
CA CYS A 63 -13.25 -2.21 4.68
C CYS A 63 -12.56 -1.21 5.61
N CYS A 64 -11.38 -0.69 5.25
CA CYS A 64 -10.60 0.18 6.11
C CYS A 64 -10.63 1.65 5.67
N VAL A 65 -10.53 1.93 4.37
CA VAL A 65 -10.27 3.30 3.85
C VAL A 65 -10.98 3.61 2.54
N SER A 66 -11.71 2.68 1.95
CA SER A 66 -12.31 2.88 0.63
C SER A 66 -13.69 3.52 0.74
N ALA A 67 -13.83 4.75 0.28
CA ALA A 67 -15.13 5.37 0.19
C ALA A 67 -15.98 4.75 -0.92
N THR A 68 -17.26 4.51 -0.62
CA THR A 68 -18.25 3.99 -1.57
C THR A 68 -19.59 4.67 -1.34
N GLN A 69 -20.33 4.92 -2.41
CA GLN A 69 -21.71 5.40 -2.32
C GLN A 69 -22.62 4.27 -1.84
N THR A 70 -23.32 4.49 -0.74
CA THR A 70 -24.15 3.50 -0.06
C THR A 70 -25.24 2.95 -1.02
N GLY A 71 -25.28 1.64 -1.18
CA GLY A 71 -26.24 0.95 -2.05
C GLY A 71 -25.99 1.06 -3.56
N LYS A 72 -25.13 1.98 -4.01
CA LYS A 72 -24.84 2.22 -5.44
C LYS A 72 -23.50 1.67 -5.88
N GLU A 73 -22.61 1.47 -4.96
CA GLU A 73 -21.27 0.93 -5.19
C GLU A 73 -21.00 -0.25 -4.29
N ILE A 74 -20.23 -1.18 -4.79
CA ILE A 74 -19.66 -2.27 -4.01
C ILE A 74 -18.14 -2.27 -4.19
N GLN A 75 -17.44 -2.76 -3.18
CA GLN A 75 -16.03 -3.01 -3.28
C GLN A 75 -15.77 -4.50 -3.21
N PHE A 76 -15.11 -5.02 -4.24
CA PHE A 76 -14.59 -6.37 -4.22
C PHE A 76 -13.45 -6.50 -3.22
N PHE A 77 -13.28 -7.70 -2.68
CA PHE A 77 -12.16 -8.02 -1.80
C PHE A 77 -10.84 -7.58 -2.40
N GLY A 78 -10.05 -6.86 -1.62
CA GLY A 78 -8.72 -6.41 -1.99
C GLY A 78 -7.62 -7.27 -1.38
N ALA A 79 -6.43 -7.14 -1.92
CA ALA A 79 -5.20 -7.70 -1.35
C ALA A 79 -4.14 -6.58 -1.25
N ARG A 80 -2.90 -6.93 -0.95
CA ARG A 80 -1.80 -5.98 -0.89
C ARG A 80 -0.56 -6.52 -1.59
N ALA A 81 0.02 -5.69 -2.46
CA ALA A 81 1.33 -5.92 -3.05
C ALA A 81 2.42 -5.26 -2.21
N ASN A 82 3.55 -5.94 -2.02
CA ASN A 82 4.68 -5.42 -1.24
C ASN A 82 5.66 -4.69 -2.15
N LEU A 83 5.61 -3.36 -2.18
CA LEU A 83 6.44 -2.50 -3.02
C LEU A 83 7.92 -2.58 -2.64
N GLY A 84 8.25 -2.62 -1.36
CA GLY A 84 9.64 -2.78 -0.90
C GLY A 84 10.25 -4.13 -1.33
N LYS A 85 9.45 -5.20 -1.31
CA LYS A 85 9.88 -6.52 -1.82
C LYS A 85 10.10 -6.49 -3.33
N THR A 86 9.24 -5.82 -4.07
CA THR A 86 9.37 -5.67 -5.52
C THR A 86 10.63 -4.90 -5.91
N LEU A 87 11.01 -3.88 -5.12
CA LEU A 87 12.29 -3.20 -5.30
C LEU A 87 13.48 -4.15 -5.10
N LEU A 88 13.42 -5.06 -4.13
CA LEU A 88 14.47 -6.08 -3.96
C LEU A 88 14.52 -7.09 -5.11
N TYR A 89 13.40 -7.38 -5.77
CA TYR A 89 13.43 -8.15 -7.02
C TYR A 89 14.15 -7.41 -8.14
N ALA A 90 14.04 -6.09 -8.23
CA ALA A 90 14.82 -5.30 -9.18
C ALA A 90 16.33 -5.40 -8.89
N PHE A 91 16.75 -5.39 -7.63
CA PHE A 91 18.15 -5.61 -7.25
C PHE A 91 18.65 -7.03 -7.49
N ASN A 92 17.77 -8.01 -7.44
CA ASN A 92 18.14 -9.43 -7.49
C ASN A 92 17.66 -10.16 -8.76
N GLY A 93 17.16 -9.44 -9.77
CA GLY A 93 16.71 -10.04 -11.03
C GLY A 93 15.61 -11.09 -10.83
N GLY A 94 14.67 -10.82 -9.90
CA GLY A 94 13.54 -11.70 -9.59
C GLY A 94 13.82 -12.84 -8.61
N PHE A 95 15.04 -12.91 -8.07
CA PHE A 95 15.33 -13.83 -6.97
C PHE A 95 14.78 -13.29 -5.65
N ASP A 96 14.14 -14.18 -4.90
CA ASP A 96 13.80 -13.94 -3.50
C ASP A 96 15.06 -14.07 -2.64
N GLU A 97 15.49 -12.97 -2.03
CA GLU A 97 16.72 -12.90 -1.24
C GLU A 97 16.65 -13.72 0.06
N LYS A 98 15.43 -14.05 0.52
CA LYS A 98 15.23 -14.86 1.74
C LYS A 98 15.21 -16.35 1.47
N HIS A 99 14.49 -16.77 0.45
CA HIS A 99 14.34 -18.19 0.11
C HIS A 99 15.34 -18.65 -0.95
N ARG A 100 16.07 -17.71 -1.58
CA ARG A 100 17.08 -17.95 -2.62
C ARG A 100 16.54 -18.76 -3.81
N ILE A 101 15.30 -18.44 -4.20
CA ILE A 101 14.62 -19.02 -5.36
C ILE A 101 14.22 -17.95 -6.35
N GLN A 102 14.17 -18.30 -7.63
CA GLN A 102 13.62 -17.43 -8.66
C GLN A 102 12.11 -17.38 -8.54
N CYS A 103 11.57 -16.23 -8.14
CA CYS A 103 10.13 -16.00 -7.98
C CYS A 103 9.52 -15.20 -9.13
N GLY A 104 10.25 -14.23 -9.66
CA GLY A 104 9.83 -13.41 -10.79
C GLY A 104 10.51 -13.81 -12.10
N PRO A 105 10.12 -13.20 -13.23
CA PRO A 105 10.79 -13.39 -14.50
C PRO A 105 12.22 -12.81 -14.45
N LYS A 106 13.03 -13.17 -15.45
CA LYS A 106 14.37 -12.58 -15.60
C LYS A 106 14.25 -11.23 -16.31
N LEU A 107 13.94 -10.19 -15.54
CA LEU A 107 13.90 -8.81 -16.01
C LEU A 107 15.21 -8.08 -15.68
N GLN A 108 15.24 -6.79 -16.02
CA GLN A 108 16.39 -5.94 -15.73
C GLN A 108 16.79 -6.01 -14.25
N LYS A 109 18.10 -6.19 -14.03
CA LYS A 109 18.70 -6.25 -12.70
C LYS A 109 19.56 -5.02 -12.45
N ILE A 110 19.53 -4.52 -11.23
CA ILE A 110 20.38 -3.43 -10.77
C ILE A 110 21.71 -4.04 -10.32
N ASP A 111 22.73 -4.01 -11.21
CA ASP A 111 24.04 -4.62 -10.92
C ASP A 111 25.07 -3.65 -10.33
N LYS A 112 24.80 -2.34 -10.39
CA LYS A 112 25.71 -1.33 -9.86
C LYS A 112 25.83 -1.49 -8.33
N GLU A 113 27.09 -1.52 -7.84
CA GLU A 113 27.37 -1.72 -6.40
C GLU A 113 27.15 -0.44 -5.61
N VAL A 114 27.65 0.69 -6.10
CA VAL A 114 27.56 1.99 -5.44
C VAL A 114 26.59 2.88 -6.22
N LEU A 115 25.55 3.33 -5.54
CA LEU A 115 24.48 4.15 -6.09
C LEU A 115 24.47 5.52 -5.40
N SER A 116 24.46 6.60 -6.20
CA SER A 116 24.37 7.95 -5.69
C SER A 116 23.98 8.95 -6.76
N GLY A 117 23.10 9.88 -6.43
CA GLY A 117 22.73 11.02 -7.27
C GLY A 117 21.68 10.72 -8.32
N GLU A 118 21.39 11.73 -9.15
CA GLU A 118 20.26 11.74 -10.07
C GLU A 118 20.33 10.67 -11.16
N GLU A 119 21.53 10.38 -11.68
CA GLU A 119 21.67 9.37 -12.75
C GLU A 119 21.39 7.97 -12.24
N ASP A 120 21.90 7.63 -11.05
CA ASP A 120 21.64 6.33 -10.43
C ASP A 120 20.20 6.18 -9.98
N TYR A 121 19.62 7.26 -9.45
CA TYR A 121 18.20 7.30 -9.14
C TYR A 121 17.34 6.97 -10.39
N LYS A 122 17.60 7.61 -11.53
CA LYS A 122 16.87 7.34 -12.77
C LYS A 122 17.02 5.88 -13.21
N MET A 123 18.24 5.37 -13.23
CA MET A 123 18.50 3.97 -13.59
C MET A 123 17.74 2.99 -12.68
N VAL A 124 17.76 3.22 -11.36
CA VAL A 124 17.04 2.38 -10.39
C VAL A 124 15.54 2.52 -10.57
N ARG A 125 15.05 3.74 -10.80
CA ARG A 125 13.65 4.01 -11.03
C ARG A 125 13.12 3.29 -12.27
N ASP A 126 13.84 3.37 -13.39
CA ASP A 126 13.45 2.71 -14.64
C ASP A 126 13.41 1.17 -14.48
N ALA A 127 14.43 0.61 -13.82
CA ALA A 127 14.44 -0.80 -13.51
C ALA A 127 13.27 -1.19 -12.59
N TYR A 128 13.00 -0.39 -11.58
CA TYR A 128 11.90 -0.64 -10.63
C TYR A 128 10.52 -0.52 -11.31
N GLU A 129 10.32 0.44 -12.19
CA GLU A 129 9.10 0.59 -12.98
C GLU A 129 8.82 -0.64 -13.85
N THR A 130 9.87 -1.21 -14.47
CA THR A 130 9.74 -2.49 -15.19
C THR A 130 9.22 -3.62 -14.28
N TRP A 131 9.65 -3.64 -13.03
CA TRP A 131 9.17 -4.62 -12.05
C TRP A 131 7.76 -4.32 -11.53
N LEU A 132 7.38 -3.05 -11.46
CA LEU A 132 6.03 -2.63 -11.07
C LEU A 132 5.01 -2.93 -12.17
N ASP A 133 5.39 -2.80 -13.44
CA ASP A 133 4.56 -3.22 -14.57
C ASP A 133 4.27 -4.73 -14.51
N TRP A 134 5.32 -5.55 -14.34
CA TRP A 134 5.13 -6.99 -14.11
C TRP A 134 4.27 -7.29 -12.86
N LEU A 135 4.48 -6.53 -11.78
CA LEU A 135 3.68 -6.70 -10.56
C LEU A 135 2.21 -6.37 -10.82
N ALA A 136 1.92 -5.30 -11.57
CA ALA A 136 0.54 -4.93 -11.93
C ALA A 136 -0.15 -6.06 -12.71
N ASP A 137 0.53 -6.64 -13.71
CA ASP A 137 -0.01 -7.75 -14.49
C ASP A 137 -0.36 -8.96 -13.63
N ILE A 138 0.59 -9.43 -12.82
CA ILE A 138 0.33 -10.60 -11.94
C ILE A 138 -0.72 -10.29 -10.88
N TYR A 139 -0.73 -9.07 -10.34
CA TYR A 139 -1.66 -8.65 -9.31
C TYR A 139 -3.09 -8.61 -9.82
N VAL A 140 -3.32 -8.01 -11.00
CA VAL A 140 -4.65 -7.99 -11.62
C VAL A 140 -5.12 -9.41 -11.96
N ASN A 141 -4.26 -10.23 -12.56
CA ASN A 141 -4.61 -11.60 -12.92
C ASN A 141 -4.94 -12.47 -11.70
N VAL A 142 -4.19 -12.35 -10.62
CA VAL A 142 -4.46 -13.07 -9.37
C VAL A 142 -5.79 -12.64 -8.75
N LEU A 143 -6.07 -11.33 -8.69
CA LEU A 143 -7.35 -10.85 -8.15
C LEU A 143 -8.52 -11.23 -9.05
N ASN A 144 -8.36 -11.17 -10.36
CA ASN A 144 -9.39 -11.67 -11.30
C ASN A 144 -9.74 -13.14 -11.04
N LEU A 145 -8.74 -13.99 -10.80
CA LEU A 145 -8.96 -15.39 -10.47
C LEU A 145 -9.65 -15.56 -9.11
N ILE A 146 -9.23 -14.80 -8.09
CA ILE A 146 -9.85 -14.83 -6.77
C ILE A 146 -11.34 -14.46 -6.87
N HIS A 147 -11.66 -13.36 -7.56
CA HIS A 147 -13.04 -12.91 -7.70
C HIS A 147 -13.90 -13.86 -8.55
N TYR A 148 -13.32 -14.44 -9.60
CA TYR A 148 -13.99 -15.52 -10.34
C TYR A 148 -14.35 -16.69 -9.42
N MET A 149 -13.43 -17.10 -8.53
CA MET A 149 -13.67 -18.18 -7.59
C MET A 149 -14.70 -17.81 -6.51
N HIS A 150 -14.66 -16.57 -6.00
CA HIS A 150 -15.69 -16.06 -5.09
C HIS A 150 -17.08 -16.10 -5.74
N ASP A 151 -17.20 -15.64 -6.98
CA ASP A 151 -18.45 -15.60 -7.70
C ASP A 151 -19.00 -17.01 -8.01
N LYS A 152 -18.10 -17.95 -8.34
CA LYS A 152 -18.43 -19.36 -8.53
C LYS A 152 -19.13 -19.97 -7.30
N TYR A 153 -18.77 -19.53 -6.09
CA TYR A 153 -19.37 -19.99 -4.83
C TYR A 153 -20.38 -19.00 -4.24
N TYR A 154 -20.91 -18.09 -5.05
CA TYR A 154 -21.96 -17.13 -4.69
C TYR A 154 -21.60 -16.10 -3.61
N TYR A 155 -20.36 -15.95 -3.27
CA TYR A 155 -19.91 -14.98 -2.26
C TYR A 155 -20.28 -13.55 -2.64
N GLU A 156 -19.98 -13.12 -3.86
CA GLU A 156 -20.27 -11.77 -4.35
C GLU A 156 -21.80 -11.51 -4.42
N LYS A 157 -22.58 -12.52 -4.81
CA LYS A 157 -24.05 -12.39 -4.85
C LYS A 157 -24.65 -12.15 -3.47
N ALA A 158 -24.10 -12.79 -2.43
CA ALA A 158 -24.56 -12.55 -1.07
C ALA A 158 -24.30 -11.11 -0.62
N GLN A 159 -23.17 -10.53 -1.01
CA GLN A 159 -22.85 -9.13 -0.73
C GLN A 159 -23.74 -8.15 -1.50
N MET A 160 -24.22 -8.51 -2.67
CA MET A 160 -25.05 -7.66 -3.52
C MET A 160 -26.53 -7.59 -3.09
N ALA A 161 -26.94 -8.29 -2.04
CA ALA A 161 -28.34 -8.36 -1.62
C ALA A 161 -28.93 -7.00 -1.18
N LEU A 162 -28.09 -6.05 -0.77
CA LEU A 162 -28.49 -4.74 -0.25
C LEU A 162 -28.04 -3.57 -1.15
N VAL A 163 -27.68 -3.84 -2.40
CA VAL A 163 -27.24 -2.83 -3.35
C VAL A 163 -28.14 -2.80 -4.58
N ASP A 164 -28.01 -1.76 -5.38
CA ASP A 164 -28.75 -1.59 -6.63
C ASP A 164 -28.52 -2.75 -7.60
N THR A 165 -29.45 -2.94 -8.54
CA THR A 165 -29.39 -4.03 -9.53
C THR A 165 -28.18 -3.93 -10.47
N ASN A 166 -27.62 -2.75 -10.65
CA ASN A 166 -26.45 -2.48 -11.47
C ASN A 166 -25.46 -1.56 -10.72
N PRO A 167 -24.82 -2.03 -9.66
CA PRO A 167 -23.91 -1.22 -8.87
C PRO A 167 -22.61 -0.97 -9.62
N ARG A 168 -21.94 0.14 -9.33
CA ARG A 168 -20.53 0.30 -9.69
C ARG A 168 -19.68 -0.62 -8.83
N ILE A 169 -18.80 -1.37 -9.48
CA ILE A 169 -17.90 -2.30 -8.80
C ILE A 169 -16.51 -1.66 -8.73
N ASN A 170 -15.98 -1.53 -7.53
CA ASN A 170 -14.61 -1.11 -7.29
C ASN A 170 -13.78 -2.32 -6.86
N LEU A 171 -12.56 -2.42 -7.36
CA LEU A 171 -11.59 -3.42 -6.93
C LEU A 171 -10.37 -2.72 -6.33
N ALA A 172 -10.17 -2.91 -5.03
CA ALA A 172 -9.11 -2.24 -4.30
C ALA A 172 -7.78 -3.00 -4.42
N TYR A 173 -6.83 -2.39 -5.12
CA TYR A 173 -5.45 -2.84 -5.17
C TYR A 173 -4.67 -2.15 -4.05
N GLY A 174 -4.52 -2.83 -2.91
CA GLY A 174 -3.75 -2.31 -1.80
C GLY A 174 -2.23 -2.45 -2.02
N VAL A 175 -1.47 -1.55 -1.44
CA VAL A 175 -0.01 -1.64 -1.41
C VAL A 175 0.51 -1.57 0.02
N ALA A 176 1.63 -2.25 0.26
CA ALA A 176 2.40 -2.18 1.49
C ALA A 176 3.84 -1.79 1.16
N GLY A 177 4.55 -1.18 2.10
CA GLY A 177 5.94 -0.79 1.92
C GLY A 177 6.15 0.39 0.98
N LEU A 178 5.16 1.28 0.83
CA LEU A 178 5.31 2.50 0.04
C LEU A 178 6.41 3.39 0.63
N SER A 179 6.39 3.68 1.94
CA SER A 179 7.41 4.46 2.61
C SER A 179 8.80 3.86 2.42
N ILE A 180 8.94 2.54 2.55
CA ILE A 180 10.20 1.83 2.33
C ILE A 180 10.72 2.02 0.91
N ALA A 181 9.84 1.92 -0.09
CA ALA A 181 10.23 2.13 -1.48
C ALA A 181 10.66 3.59 -1.73
N LEU A 182 9.91 4.56 -1.17
CA LEU A 182 10.21 5.98 -1.31
C LEU A 182 11.51 6.37 -0.62
N ASP A 183 11.70 5.94 0.62
CA ASP A 183 12.91 6.22 1.39
C ASP A 183 14.13 5.56 0.73
N SER A 184 13.97 4.37 0.15
CA SER A 184 15.01 3.71 -0.63
C SER A 184 15.39 4.49 -1.88
N LEU A 185 14.43 4.98 -2.64
CA LEU A 185 14.66 5.83 -3.81
C LEU A 185 15.27 7.17 -3.41
N SER A 186 14.82 7.76 -2.32
CA SER A 186 15.38 8.99 -1.74
C SER A 186 16.82 8.80 -1.29
N ALA A 187 17.12 7.71 -0.59
CA ALA A 187 18.50 7.40 -0.18
C ALA A 187 19.44 7.28 -1.38
N ILE A 188 19.02 6.62 -2.46
CA ILE A 188 19.82 6.51 -3.68
C ILE A 188 20.02 7.87 -4.35
N LYS A 189 19.00 8.73 -4.35
CA LYS A 189 19.05 10.06 -4.97
C LYS A 189 19.91 11.06 -4.21
N TYR A 190 19.83 11.08 -2.87
CA TYR A 190 20.37 12.14 -2.03
C TYR A 190 21.55 11.71 -1.14
N ALA A 191 21.75 10.42 -0.94
CA ALA A 191 22.85 9.87 -0.18
C ALA A 191 23.75 8.97 -1.06
N LYS A 192 24.64 8.21 -0.45
CA LYS A 192 25.44 7.17 -1.11
C LYS A 192 25.05 5.82 -0.53
N VAL A 193 24.51 4.95 -1.37
CA VAL A 193 24.07 3.61 -1.02
C VAL A 193 24.98 2.58 -1.65
N THR A 194 25.55 1.68 -0.84
CA THR A 194 26.39 0.59 -1.32
C THR A 194 25.68 -0.74 -1.11
N ALA A 195 25.41 -1.47 -2.19
CA ALA A 195 24.77 -2.78 -2.14
C ALA A 195 25.79 -3.85 -1.77
N ARG A 196 25.51 -4.59 -0.69
CA ARG A 196 26.32 -5.74 -0.26
C ARG A 196 25.76 -7.01 -0.85
N ARG A 197 26.55 -7.68 -1.67
CA ARG A 197 26.19 -8.93 -2.33
C ARG A 197 26.92 -10.12 -1.74
N ASN A 198 26.24 -11.25 -1.70
CA ASN A 198 26.86 -12.52 -1.30
C ASN A 198 27.63 -13.16 -2.47
N ASP A 199 28.20 -14.33 -2.21
CA ASP A 199 29.02 -15.14 -3.13
C ASP A 199 28.31 -15.56 -4.42
N ILE A 200 26.97 -15.60 -4.43
CA ILE A 200 26.16 -15.89 -5.63
C ILE A 200 25.58 -14.61 -6.27
N GLY A 201 26.03 -13.43 -5.84
CA GLY A 201 25.65 -12.14 -6.42
C GLY A 201 24.26 -11.64 -6.03
N LEU A 202 23.63 -12.17 -4.98
CA LEU A 202 22.38 -11.63 -4.42
C LEU A 202 22.67 -10.51 -3.44
N THR A 203 21.94 -9.44 -3.56
CA THR A 203 21.99 -8.32 -2.62
C THR A 203 21.29 -8.71 -1.32
N GLU A 204 22.03 -8.74 -0.23
CA GLU A 204 21.55 -9.12 1.11
C GLU A 204 21.55 -7.95 2.10
N GLY A 205 22.12 -6.80 1.73
CA GLY A 205 22.16 -5.62 2.58
C GLY A 205 22.60 -4.37 1.84
N PHE A 206 22.53 -3.26 2.54
CA PHE A 206 22.92 -1.95 2.04
C PHE A 206 23.63 -1.17 3.13
N ASP A 207 24.68 -0.45 2.77
CA ASP A 207 25.37 0.50 3.62
C ASP A 207 25.11 1.91 3.10
N ILE A 208 24.71 2.82 3.98
CA ILE A 208 24.30 4.17 3.62
C ILE A 208 25.25 5.17 4.25
N GLN A 209 25.67 6.15 3.44
CA GLN A 209 26.51 7.27 3.87
C GLN A 209 25.84 8.59 3.44
N GLY A 210 25.56 9.46 4.40
CA GLY A 210 24.89 10.74 4.20
C GLY A 210 23.44 10.72 4.67
N GLU A 211 22.83 11.91 4.69
CA GLU A 211 21.44 12.12 5.04
C GLU A 211 20.58 12.24 3.80
N PHE A 212 19.32 11.83 3.89
CA PHE A 212 18.34 11.93 2.82
C PHE A 212 16.94 12.24 3.38
N PRO A 213 16.07 12.89 2.60
CA PRO A 213 14.70 13.14 3.01
C PRO A 213 13.93 11.81 3.16
N CYS A 214 13.19 11.66 4.27
CA CYS A 214 12.35 10.50 4.53
C CYS A 214 10.88 10.86 4.40
N PHE A 215 10.09 9.96 3.82
CA PHE A 215 8.65 10.08 3.64
C PHE A 215 7.90 10.17 4.98
N GLY A 216 6.82 10.95 5.00
CA GLY A 216 6.01 11.17 6.21
C GLY A 216 6.48 12.30 7.12
N ASN A 217 7.43 13.13 6.66
CA ASN A 217 7.97 14.27 7.40
C ASN A 217 7.71 15.62 6.70
N ASP A 218 6.67 15.70 5.87
CA ASP A 218 6.27 16.91 5.13
C ASP A 218 7.45 17.52 4.34
N ASN A 219 8.10 16.66 3.52
CA ASN A 219 9.22 17.05 2.69
C ASN A 219 8.92 16.83 1.22
N ASP A 220 8.70 17.93 0.49
CA ASP A 220 8.33 17.94 -0.94
C ASP A 220 9.23 17.08 -1.82
N LYS A 221 10.53 16.97 -1.48
CA LYS A 221 11.49 16.21 -2.29
C LYS A 221 11.18 14.71 -2.36
N VAL A 222 10.72 14.13 -1.26
CA VAL A 222 10.36 12.72 -1.21
C VAL A 222 8.87 12.52 -1.47
N ASP A 223 8.02 13.48 -1.09
CA ASP A 223 6.58 13.40 -1.31
C ASP A 223 6.24 13.42 -2.80
N HIS A 224 6.93 14.23 -3.62
CA HIS A 224 6.80 14.19 -5.07
C HIS A 224 7.21 12.83 -5.66
N LEU A 225 8.27 12.18 -5.15
CA LEU A 225 8.62 10.82 -5.58
C LEU A 225 7.47 9.84 -5.28
N GLY A 226 6.76 10.06 -4.17
CA GLY A 226 5.61 9.28 -3.75
C GLY A 226 4.44 9.44 -4.70
N VAL A 227 4.09 10.67 -5.03
CA VAL A 227 3.03 10.99 -5.98
C VAL A 227 3.30 10.33 -7.33
N ASP A 228 4.52 10.48 -7.86
CA ASP A 228 4.91 9.92 -9.14
C ASP A 228 4.86 8.38 -9.15
N LEU A 229 5.32 7.74 -8.08
CA LEU A 229 5.30 6.28 -7.95
C LEU A 229 3.87 5.72 -7.87
N VAL A 230 3.03 6.36 -7.07
CA VAL A 230 1.61 5.98 -6.90
C VAL A 230 0.85 6.17 -8.21
N TYR A 231 1.06 7.29 -8.89
CA TYR A 231 0.46 7.55 -10.21
C TYR A 231 0.90 6.49 -11.23
N PHE A 232 2.19 6.23 -11.35
CA PHE A 232 2.71 5.22 -12.25
C PHE A 232 2.03 3.87 -12.02
N PHE A 233 2.07 3.36 -10.79
CA PHE A 233 1.51 2.05 -10.50
C PHE A 233 -0.02 1.99 -10.69
N SER A 234 -0.72 3.08 -10.36
CA SER A 234 -2.17 3.21 -10.60
C SER A 234 -2.51 3.14 -12.10
N GLU A 235 -1.73 3.80 -12.94
CA GLU A 235 -1.94 3.78 -14.40
C GLU A 235 -1.64 2.39 -14.99
N GLU A 236 -0.61 1.69 -14.51
CA GLU A 236 -0.33 0.31 -14.94
C GLU A 236 -1.51 -0.63 -14.61
N LEU A 237 -2.06 -0.55 -13.41
CA LEU A 237 -3.24 -1.34 -13.01
C LEU A 237 -4.46 -1.08 -13.91
N LYS A 238 -4.66 0.18 -14.36
CA LYS A 238 -5.80 0.58 -15.19
C LYS A 238 -5.71 0.10 -16.64
N LYS A 239 -4.52 -0.26 -17.12
CA LYS A 239 -4.34 -0.79 -18.49
C LYS A 239 -4.90 -2.20 -18.65
N LEU A 240 -5.11 -2.93 -17.58
CA LEU A 240 -5.42 -4.34 -17.59
C LEU A 240 -6.93 -4.60 -17.43
N PRO A 241 -7.49 -5.63 -18.08
CA PRO A 241 -8.89 -5.97 -17.92
C PRO A 241 -9.15 -6.54 -16.52
N VAL A 242 -10.13 -5.94 -15.83
CA VAL A 242 -10.50 -6.33 -14.48
C VAL A 242 -11.82 -7.13 -14.51
N TYR A 243 -11.93 -8.14 -13.64
CA TYR A 243 -13.11 -9.01 -13.55
C TYR A 243 -14.40 -8.19 -13.40
N LYS A 244 -15.41 -8.55 -14.19
CA LYS A 244 -16.71 -7.85 -14.27
C LYS A 244 -16.61 -6.35 -14.58
N ASN A 245 -15.56 -5.92 -15.26
CA ASN A 245 -15.28 -4.52 -15.55
C ASN A 245 -15.24 -3.63 -14.29
N ALA A 246 -14.80 -4.21 -13.17
CA ALA A 246 -14.62 -3.45 -11.96
C ALA A 246 -13.58 -2.33 -12.15
N ARG A 247 -13.81 -1.19 -11.52
CA ARG A 247 -12.89 -0.05 -11.57
C ARG A 247 -11.71 -0.30 -10.63
N PRO A 248 -10.48 -0.36 -11.13
CA PRO A 248 -9.32 -0.48 -10.26
C PRO A 248 -9.13 0.79 -9.44
N THR A 249 -8.94 0.63 -8.14
CA THR A 249 -8.61 1.70 -7.20
C THR A 249 -7.37 1.32 -6.42
N LEU A 250 -6.46 2.26 -6.19
CA LEU A 250 -5.26 2.02 -5.40
C LEU A 250 -5.51 2.42 -3.95
N SER A 251 -5.23 1.50 -3.02
CA SER A 251 -5.39 1.74 -1.58
C SER A 251 -4.03 1.86 -0.89
N LEU A 252 -3.82 3.01 -0.23
CA LEU A 252 -2.64 3.30 0.56
C LEU A 252 -3.04 3.30 2.03
N LEU A 253 -2.52 2.36 2.81
CA LEU A 253 -2.82 2.32 4.24
C LEU A 253 -1.72 1.62 5.03
N THR A 254 -1.58 2.01 6.29
CA THR A 254 -0.74 1.34 7.28
C THR A 254 -1.60 0.49 8.19
N ILE A 255 -1.25 -0.78 8.36
CA ILE A 255 -1.96 -1.73 9.19
C ILE A 255 -1.01 -2.66 9.94
N THR A 256 -1.51 -3.37 10.94
CA THR A 256 -0.75 -4.34 11.74
C THR A 256 -0.10 -5.45 10.91
N SER A 257 -0.64 -5.79 9.75
CA SER A 257 -0.02 -6.75 8.81
C SER A 257 1.33 -6.28 8.25
N ASN A 258 1.74 -5.01 8.44
CA ASN A 258 3.07 -4.52 8.08
C ASN A 258 4.18 -5.34 8.75
N VAL A 259 3.95 -5.84 9.96
CA VAL A 259 4.87 -6.77 10.65
C VAL A 259 5.12 -8.02 9.79
N MET A 260 4.08 -8.57 9.16
CA MET A 260 4.23 -9.76 8.29
C MET A 260 4.94 -9.44 6.99
N TYR A 261 4.66 -8.27 6.39
CA TYR A 261 5.37 -7.81 5.19
C TYR A 261 6.85 -7.56 5.48
N GLY A 262 7.16 -6.89 6.60
CA GLY A 262 8.53 -6.68 7.06
C GLY A 262 9.29 -7.99 7.25
N LYS A 263 8.69 -8.95 7.95
CA LYS A 263 9.28 -10.29 8.16
C LYS A 263 9.62 -11.00 6.84
N LYS A 264 8.88 -10.74 5.76
CA LYS A 264 9.11 -11.34 4.44
C LYS A 264 10.06 -10.55 3.54
N THR A 265 10.48 -9.36 3.95
CA THR A 265 11.32 -8.45 3.16
C THR A 265 12.74 -8.43 3.71
N GLY A 266 13.74 -8.51 2.83
CA GLY A 266 15.15 -8.36 3.15
C GLY A 266 15.50 -6.94 3.59
N ALA A 267 16.79 -6.64 3.79
CA ALA A 267 17.25 -5.28 4.02
C ALA A 267 17.01 -4.41 2.78
N THR A 268 16.73 -3.14 2.96
CA THR A 268 16.38 -2.19 1.90
C THR A 268 17.31 -0.99 1.85
N PRO A 269 17.43 -0.28 0.71
CA PRO A 269 18.37 0.83 0.51
C PRO A 269 18.21 2.02 1.48
N ASP A 270 17.06 2.16 2.14
CA ASP A 270 16.76 3.14 3.18
C ASP A 270 17.42 2.84 4.55
N GLY A 271 18.11 1.71 4.67
CA GLY A 271 18.73 1.26 5.92
C GLY A 271 17.87 0.37 6.79
N ARG A 272 16.65 0.05 6.36
CA ARG A 272 15.80 -0.89 7.08
C ARG A 272 16.45 -2.28 7.12
N ALA A 273 16.59 -2.83 8.31
CA ALA A 273 17.14 -4.16 8.48
C ALA A 273 16.21 -5.26 8.00
N LYS A 274 16.79 -6.40 7.60
CA LYS A 274 16.04 -7.59 7.18
C LYS A 274 15.03 -8.04 8.26
N GLY A 275 13.78 -8.16 7.88
CA GLY A 275 12.73 -8.70 8.74
C GLY A 275 12.08 -7.70 9.69
N VAL A 276 12.49 -6.45 9.70
CA VAL A 276 11.86 -5.37 10.48
C VAL A 276 10.58 -4.90 9.77
N ALA A 277 9.58 -4.45 10.56
CA ALA A 277 8.32 -3.92 10.03
C ALA A 277 8.52 -2.55 9.39
#